data_4f1bcff41a8cbc573127718d2f9cb08e
#
_entry.id   4f1bcff41a8cbc573127718d2f9cb08e
#
_cell.length_a   1.000
_cell.length_b   1.000
_cell.length_c   1.000
_cell.angle_alpha   90.00
_cell.angle_beta   90.00
_cell.angle_gamma   90.00
#
_symmetry.space_group_name_H-M   'P 1'
#
loop_
_entity.id
_entity.type
_entity.pdbx_description
1 polymer ?
#
loop_
_entity_poly.entity_id
_entity_poly.type
_entity_poly.pdbx_seq_one_letter_code
_entity_poly.pdbx_strand_id
1 'polypeptide(L)'
;MAIAEIKKTAQAQMDKSVLALGEELKKIRTGRAQVSMLDGVRVNYYGNPSPLSQVASISTPDAKSFLIAPWEVSILKDIEQAIIKSELGMAPMNDGKVIRLKVPDVTEERRKDLAKQVKKIAEEARVAVRMARRDANEAIKKMKADKKAPLSEDEAKKGEADIQKVTDDMIKKVDQIADEKEKSILTI
;
A
#
# COMPACT_ATOMS: atom_id res chain seq x y z
N MET A 1 15.24 30.55 7.10
CA MET A 1 14.52 29.24 7.28
C MET A 1 15.03 28.65 8.59
N ALA A 2 14.18 28.17 9.49
CA ALA A 2 14.66 27.61 10.76
C ALA A 2 14.98 26.11 10.61
N ILE A 3 15.93 25.56 11.39
CA ILE A 3 16.24 24.11 11.39
C ILE A 3 14.97 23.27 11.61
N ALA A 4 14.06 23.76 12.46
CA ALA A 4 12.77 23.11 12.70
C ALA A 4 11.92 22.97 11.42
N GLU A 5 11.95 23.93 10.51
CA GLU A 5 11.25 23.88 9.23
C GLU A 5 11.89 22.86 8.29
N ILE A 6 13.23 22.82 8.24
CA ILE A 6 13.96 21.84 7.43
C ILE A 6 13.63 20.42 7.92
N LYS A 7 13.66 20.20 9.23
CA LYS A 7 13.31 18.92 9.85
C LYS A 7 11.86 18.52 9.51
N LYS A 8 10.91 19.46 9.66
CA LYS A 8 9.49 19.23 9.35
C LYS A 8 9.27 18.87 7.88
N THR A 9 9.95 19.60 6.97
CA THR A 9 9.89 19.33 5.53
C THR A 9 10.48 17.99 5.18
N ALA A 10 11.65 17.64 5.72
CA ALA A 10 12.27 16.35 5.51
C ALA A 10 11.39 15.20 6.03
N GLN A 11 10.84 15.33 7.21
CA GLN A 11 9.92 14.35 7.79
C GLN A 11 8.68 14.16 6.91
N ALA A 12 8.06 15.25 6.45
CA ALA A 12 6.89 15.20 5.56
C ALA A 12 7.21 14.47 4.22
N GLN A 13 8.39 14.70 3.65
CA GLN A 13 8.83 13.99 2.44
C GLN A 13 9.07 12.50 2.69
N MET A 14 9.68 12.16 3.83
CA MET A 14 9.91 10.76 4.23
C MET A 14 8.58 10.04 4.51
N ASP A 15 7.65 10.68 5.23
CA ASP A 15 6.30 10.14 5.47
C ASP A 15 5.55 9.88 4.17
N LYS A 16 5.64 10.82 3.21
CA LYS A 16 5.06 10.64 1.87
C LYS A 16 5.66 9.43 1.15
N SER A 17 6.95 9.18 1.29
CA SER A 17 7.62 8.02 0.70
C SER A 17 7.14 6.70 1.33
N VAL A 18 6.94 6.68 2.66
CA VAL A 18 6.39 5.51 3.37
C VAL A 18 4.93 5.26 2.98
N LEU A 19 4.12 6.30 2.83
CA LEU A 19 2.74 6.17 2.35
C LEU A 19 2.69 5.62 0.92
N ALA A 20 3.53 6.15 0.03
CA ALA A 20 3.64 5.67 -1.35
C ALA A 20 4.04 4.19 -1.41
N LEU A 21 4.98 3.75 -0.57
CA LEU A 21 5.34 2.34 -0.41
C LEU A 21 4.11 1.50 -0.05
N GLY A 22 3.32 1.93 0.93
CA GLY A 22 2.10 1.24 1.35
C GLY A 22 1.10 1.07 0.20
N GLU A 23 0.88 2.13 -0.60
CA GLU A 23 -0.02 2.09 -1.75
C GLU A 23 0.50 1.17 -2.87
N GLU A 24 1.79 1.21 -3.17
CA GLU A 24 2.40 0.31 -4.18
C GLU A 24 2.33 -1.16 -3.74
N LEU A 25 2.57 -1.44 -2.45
CA LEU A 25 2.47 -2.79 -1.92
C LEU A 25 1.03 -3.32 -1.88
N LYS A 26 0.02 -2.47 -1.78
CA LYS A 26 -1.40 -2.88 -1.90
C LYS A 26 -1.72 -3.43 -3.29
N LYS A 27 -1.10 -2.92 -4.34
CA LYS A 27 -1.29 -3.39 -5.73
C LYS A 27 -0.76 -4.81 -5.95
N ILE A 28 0.17 -5.27 -5.11
CA ILE A 28 0.72 -6.64 -5.19
C ILE A 28 -0.31 -7.62 -4.64
N ARG A 29 -0.88 -8.44 -5.52
CA ARG A 29 -1.84 -9.50 -5.17
C ARG A 29 -1.09 -10.66 -4.50
N THR A 30 -1.34 -10.88 -3.22
CA THR A 30 -0.65 -11.91 -2.41
C THR A 30 -1.31 -13.29 -2.49
N GLY A 31 -2.39 -13.46 -3.26
CA GLY A 31 -3.17 -14.70 -3.27
C GLY A 31 -4.15 -14.82 -2.09
N ARG A 32 -4.23 -13.80 -1.21
CA ARG A 32 -5.26 -13.71 -0.17
C ARG A 32 -6.48 -12.97 -0.69
N ALA A 33 -7.64 -13.41 -0.25
CA ALA A 33 -8.90 -12.71 -0.47
C ALA A 33 -8.89 -11.37 0.29
N GLN A 34 -8.88 -10.26 -0.43
CA GLN A 34 -8.99 -8.91 0.12
C GLN A 34 -10.21 -8.23 -0.53
N VAL A 35 -11.08 -7.65 0.28
CA VAL A 35 -12.31 -7.00 -0.21
C VAL A 35 -12.00 -5.95 -1.28
N SER A 36 -10.88 -5.26 -1.17
CA SER A 36 -10.40 -4.29 -2.17
C SER A 36 -10.19 -4.87 -3.58
N MET A 37 -10.05 -6.19 -3.72
CA MET A 37 -9.96 -6.83 -5.04
C MET A 37 -11.28 -6.74 -5.82
N LEU A 38 -12.39 -6.54 -5.13
CA LEU A 38 -13.72 -6.45 -5.69
C LEU A 38 -14.20 -5.01 -5.89
N ASP A 39 -13.43 -4.00 -5.48
CA ASP A 39 -13.80 -2.57 -5.59
C ASP A 39 -14.03 -2.11 -7.04
N GLY A 40 -13.40 -2.79 -8.01
CA GLY A 40 -13.59 -2.52 -9.44
C GLY A 40 -14.85 -3.14 -10.04
N VAL A 41 -15.54 -4.05 -9.33
CA VAL A 41 -16.71 -4.76 -9.85
C VAL A 41 -17.92 -3.83 -9.83
N ARG A 42 -18.52 -3.62 -11.01
CA ARG A 42 -19.73 -2.84 -11.19
C ARG A 42 -20.88 -3.79 -11.54
N VAL A 43 -21.92 -3.78 -10.74
CA VAL A 43 -23.13 -4.58 -10.92
C VAL A 43 -24.22 -3.69 -11.50
N ASN A 44 -24.95 -4.19 -12.49
CA ASN A 44 -26.11 -3.49 -12.98
C ASN A 44 -27.28 -3.63 -11.97
N TYR A 45 -27.52 -2.57 -11.23
CA TYR A 45 -28.59 -2.50 -10.25
C TYR A 45 -29.69 -1.56 -10.78
N TYR A 46 -30.82 -2.14 -11.17
CA TYR A 46 -31.96 -1.40 -11.79
C TYR A 46 -31.54 -0.46 -12.93
N GLY A 47 -30.65 -0.93 -13.81
CA GLY A 47 -30.19 -0.16 -14.97
C GLY A 47 -29.01 0.78 -14.67
N ASN A 48 -28.55 0.90 -13.42
CA ASN A 48 -27.42 1.73 -13.03
C ASN A 48 -26.20 0.89 -12.60
N PRO A 49 -24.98 1.19 -13.09
CA PRO A 49 -23.79 0.50 -12.67
C PRO A 49 -23.41 0.92 -11.23
N SER A 50 -23.66 0.05 -10.27
CA SER A 50 -23.38 0.27 -8.84
C SER A 50 -22.20 -0.54 -8.35
N PRO A 51 -21.40 -0.05 -7.41
CA PRO A 51 -20.33 -0.84 -6.79
C PRO A 51 -20.90 -2.07 -6.08
N LEU A 52 -20.18 -3.20 -6.17
CA LEU A 52 -20.62 -4.46 -5.53
C LEU A 52 -20.90 -4.30 -4.03
N SER A 53 -20.11 -3.47 -3.32
CA SER A 53 -20.27 -3.20 -1.90
C SER A 53 -21.56 -2.47 -1.52
N GLN A 54 -22.25 -1.85 -2.47
CA GLN A 54 -23.54 -1.18 -2.23
C GLN A 54 -24.74 -2.13 -2.40
N VAL A 55 -24.57 -3.20 -3.16
CA VAL A 55 -25.67 -4.14 -3.49
C VAL A 55 -25.55 -5.48 -2.78
N ALA A 56 -24.42 -5.75 -2.13
CA ALA A 56 -24.16 -6.99 -1.41
C ALA A 56 -23.26 -6.79 -0.21
N SER A 57 -23.39 -7.65 0.79
CA SER A 57 -22.42 -7.82 1.87
C SER A 57 -21.27 -8.71 1.39
N ILE A 58 -20.03 -8.27 1.57
CA ILE A 58 -18.84 -9.01 1.18
C ILE A 58 -18.10 -9.39 2.45
N SER A 59 -17.85 -10.69 2.62
CA SER A 59 -17.06 -11.22 3.72
C SER A 59 -16.00 -12.20 3.20
N THR A 60 -14.95 -12.39 3.99
CA THR A 60 -13.85 -13.34 3.70
C THR A 60 -13.86 -14.41 4.80
N PRO A 61 -14.61 -15.51 4.62
CA PRO A 61 -14.71 -16.56 5.62
C PRO A 61 -13.38 -17.28 5.86
N ASP A 62 -12.52 -17.27 4.88
CA ASP A 62 -11.13 -17.77 4.95
C ASP A 62 -10.16 -16.91 4.13
N ALA A 63 -8.87 -17.22 4.20
CA ALA A 63 -7.83 -16.44 3.55
C ALA A 63 -7.88 -16.44 2.00
N LYS A 64 -8.65 -17.34 1.40
CA LYS A 64 -8.69 -17.58 -0.07
C LYS A 64 -10.09 -17.51 -0.66
N SER A 65 -11.11 -17.20 0.15
CA SER A 65 -12.49 -17.19 -0.31
C SER A 65 -13.20 -15.89 0.00
N PHE A 66 -14.08 -15.48 -0.90
CA PHE A 66 -15.07 -14.43 -0.66
C PHE A 66 -16.45 -15.07 -0.56
N LEU A 67 -17.26 -14.54 0.32
CA LEU A 67 -18.69 -14.80 0.41
C LEU A 67 -19.41 -13.49 0.13
N ILE A 68 -20.18 -13.47 -0.94
CA ILE A 68 -20.97 -12.32 -1.38
C ILE A 68 -22.44 -12.65 -1.17
N ALA A 69 -23.06 -11.97 -0.22
CA ALA A 69 -24.46 -12.09 0.10
C ALA A 69 -25.21 -10.85 -0.40
N PRO A 70 -25.96 -10.93 -1.48
CA PRO A 70 -26.73 -9.80 -1.99
C PRO A 70 -27.84 -9.40 -1.03
N TRP A 71 -28.19 -8.12 -1.02
CA TRP A 71 -29.33 -7.63 -0.27
C TRP A 71 -30.67 -8.14 -0.86
N GLU A 72 -30.67 -8.36 -2.16
CA GLU A 72 -31.80 -8.89 -2.91
C GLU A 72 -31.35 -10.12 -3.74
N VAL A 73 -32.04 -11.23 -3.57
CA VAL A 73 -31.70 -12.49 -4.28
C VAL A 73 -31.88 -12.36 -5.80
N SER A 74 -32.75 -11.45 -6.25
CA SER A 74 -33.02 -11.18 -7.67
C SER A 74 -31.79 -10.75 -8.45
N ILE A 75 -30.81 -10.06 -7.80
CA ILE A 75 -29.60 -9.54 -8.45
C ILE A 75 -28.42 -10.53 -8.46
N LEU A 76 -28.58 -11.74 -7.95
CA LEU A 76 -27.52 -12.77 -7.94
C LEU A 76 -26.91 -12.99 -9.30
N LYS A 77 -27.75 -13.11 -10.35
CA LYS A 77 -27.29 -13.32 -11.73
C LYS A 77 -26.49 -12.12 -12.26
N ASP A 78 -26.91 -10.91 -11.92
CA ASP A 78 -26.24 -9.70 -12.36
C ASP A 78 -24.88 -9.54 -11.66
N ILE A 79 -24.78 -9.93 -10.37
CA ILE A 79 -23.52 -10.00 -9.65
C ILE A 79 -22.57 -11.04 -10.27
N GLU A 80 -23.07 -12.25 -10.56
CA GLU A 80 -22.31 -13.31 -11.19
C GLU A 80 -21.76 -12.87 -12.54
N GLN A 81 -22.57 -12.28 -13.39
CA GLN A 81 -22.14 -11.75 -14.68
C GLN A 81 -21.14 -10.61 -14.55
N ALA A 82 -21.33 -9.71 -13.59
CA ALA A 82 -20.40 -8.62 -13.34
C ALA A 82 -19.02 -9.12 -12.91
N ILE A 83 -18.96 -10.18 -12.09
CA ILE A 83 -17.71 -10.82 -11.67
C ILE A 83 -17.01 -11.47 -12.85
N ILE A 84 -17.74 -12.20 -13.70
CA ILE A 84 -17.18 -12.84 -14.90
C ILE A 84 -16.61 -11.77 -15.85
N LYS A 85 -17.33 -10.67 -16.07
CA LYS A 85 -16.89 -9.56 -16.94
C LYS A 85 -15.71 -8.77 -16.37
N SER A 86 -15.48 -8.81 -15.08
CA SER A 86 -14.41 -8.05 -14.41
C SER A 86 -13.00 -8.62 -14.60
N GLU A 87 -12.88 -9.76 -15.32
CA GLU A 87 -11.60 -10.44 -15.61
C GLU A 87 -10.71 -10.68 -14.37
N LEU A 88 -11.33 -10.82 -13.19
CA LEU A 88 -10.60 -11.07 -11.94
C LEU A 88 -9.94 -12.46 -11.90
N GLY A 89 -10.25 -13.33 -12.86
CA GLY A 89 -9.71 -14.68 -12.92
C GLY A 89 -10.29 -15.63 -11.85
N MET A 90 -11.41 -15.24 -11.23
CA MET A 90 -12.11 -16.04 -10.22
C MET A 90 -13.45 -16.54 -10.77
N ALA A 91 -13.71 -17.84 -10.62
CA ALA A 91 -14.99 -18.41 -11.02
C ALA A 91 -16.03 -18.22 -9.89
N PRO A 92 -17.17 -17.56 -10.16
CA PRO A 92 -18.24 -17.46 -9.18
C PRO A 92 -18.97 -18.81 -9.04
N MET A 93 -19.20 -19.21 -7.79
CA MET A 93 -20.05 -20.34 -7.42
C MET A 93 -21.31 -19.82 -6.78
N ASN A 94 -22.44 -19.95 -7.47
CA ASN A 94 -23.75 -19.48 -7.02
C ASN A 94 -24.53 -20.66 -6.41
N ASP A 95 -24.93 -20.53 -5.14
CA ASP A 95 -25.74 -21.53 -4.43
C ASP A 95 -27.22 -21.15 -4.32
N GLY A 96 -27.64 -20.09 -5.03
CA GLY A 96 -29.03 -19.59 -5.05
C GLY A 96 -29.35 -18.57 -3.97
N LYS A 97 -28.44 -18.32 -3.03
CA LYS A 97 -28.57 -17.32 -1.96
C LYS A 97 -27.34 -16.41 -1.84
N VAL A 98 -26.17 -16.99 -2.06
CA VAL A 98 -24.89 -16.29 -1.96
C VAL A 98 -23.97 -16.71 -3.10
N ILE A 99 -23.01 -15.88 -3.42
CA ILE A 99 -21.95 -16.21 -4.38
C ILE A 99 -20.66 -16.41 -3.60
N ARG A 100 -19.99 -17.53 -3.86
CA ARG A 100 -18.65 -17.84 -3.34
C ARG A 100 -17.64 -17.64 -4.45
N LEU A 101 -16.54 -16.93 -4.14
CA LEU A 101 -15.40 -16.80 -5.03
C LEU A 101 -14.19 -17.43 -4.36
N LYS A 102 -13.44 -18.20 -5.12
CA LYS A 102 -12.16 -18.74 -4.66
C LYS A 102 -11.02 -18.02 -5.39
N VAL A 103 -10.08 -17.48 -4.62
CA VAL A 103 -8.86 -16.88 -5.18
C VAL A 103 -7.95 -18.01 -5.68
N PRO A 104 -7.46 -17.97 -6.95
CA PRO A 104 -6.54 -18.97 -7.47
C PRO A 104 -5.26 -19.07 -6.64
N ASP A 105 -4.74 -20.28 -6.51
CA ASP A 105 -3.46 -20.49 -5.83
C ASP A 105 -2.31 -19.87 -6.61
N VAL A 106 -1.44 -19.18 -5.89
CA VAL A 106 -0.21 -18.60 -6.45
C VAL A 106 0.89 -19.66 -6.38
N THR A 107 1.52 -19.95 -7.52
CA THR A 107 2.63 -20.91 -7.58
C THR A 107 3.83 -20.45 -6.75
N GLU A 108 4.69 -21.36 -6.29
CA GLU A 108 5.90 -21.00 -5.54
C GLU A 108 6.83 -20.06 -6.32
N GLU A 109 6.95 -20.29 -7.62
CA GLU A 109 7.75 -19.42 -8.50
C GLU A 109 7.19 -18.00 -8.51
N ARG A 110 5.87 -17.86 -8.65
CA ARG A 110 5.21 -16.57 -8.62
C ARG A 110 5.36 -15.87 -7.26
N ARG A 111 5.32 -16.60 -6.15
CA ARG A 111 5.58 -16.06 -4.81
C ARG A 111 6.98 -15.49 -4.69
N LYS A 112 7.98 -16.20 -5.21
CA LYS A 112 9.39 -15.72 -5.23
C LYS A 112 9.53 -14.43 -6.04
N ASP A 113 8.84 -14.34 -7.18
CA ASP A 113 8.86 -13.13 -8.00
C ASP A 113 8.15 -11.95 -7.31
N LEU A 114 7.02 -12.20 -6.65
CA LEU A 114 6.35 -11.18 -5.85
C LEU A 114 7.22 -10.69 -4.69
N ALA A 115 7.92 -11.59 -4.01
CA ALA A 115 8.86 -11.22 -2.95
C ALA A 115 10.01 -10.34 -3.49
N LYS A 116 10.55 -10.64 -4.67
CA LYS A 116 11.54 -9.78 -5.34
C LYS A 116 10.97 -8.40 -5.66
N GLN A 117 9.72 -8.33 -6.13
CA GLN A 117 9.07 -7.05 -6.39
C GLN A 117 8.90 -6.22 -5.12
N VAL A 118 8.49 -6.85 -3.99
CA VAL A 118 8.41 -6.17 -2.69
C VAL A 118 9.76 -5.58 -2.29
N LYS A 119 10.84 -6.36 -2.41
CA LYS A 119 12.20 -5.89 -2.10
C LYS A 119 12.62 -4.70 -2.96
N LYS A 120 12.29 -4.72 -4.25
CA LYS A 120 12.59 -3.62 -5.17
C LYS A 120 11.86 -2.34 -4.77
N ILE A 121 10.55 -2.43 -4.53
CA ILE A 121 9.73 -1.28 -4.12
C ILE A 121 10.19 -0.73 -2.76
N ALA A 122 10.56 -1.60 -1.81
CA ALA A 122 11.11 -1.19 -0.53
C ALA A 122 12.45 -0.46 -0.68
N GLU A 123 13.34 -0.91 -1.60
CA GLU A 123 14.60 -0.20 -1.85
C GLU A 123 14.37 1.16 -2.50
N GLU A 124 13.43 1.29 -3.41
CA GLU A 124 13.02 2.58 -3.98
C GLU A 124 12.54 3.56 -2.88
N ALA A 125 11.77 3.07 -1.92
CA ALA A 125 11.35 3.86 -0.77
C ALA A 125 12.52 4.26 0.14
N ARG A 126 13.48 3.36 0.41
CA ARG A 126 14.70 3.67 1.17
C ARG A 126 15.53 4.72 0.47
N VAL A 127 15.68 4.63 -0.85
CA VAL A 127 16.38 5.65 -1.67
C VAL A 127 15.70 7.00 -1.52
N ALA A 128 14.37 7.08 -1.62
CA ALA A 128 13.61 8.32 -1.46
C ALA A 128 13.80 8.94 -0.05
N VAL A 129 13.78 8.11 1.01
CA VAL A 129 14.05 8.56 2.39
C VAL A 129 15.48 9.09 2.53
N ARG A 130 16.48 8.40 1.95
CA ARG A 130 17.88 8.86 1.96
C ARG A 130 18.07 10.15 1.16
N MET A 131 17.32 10.35 0.07
CA MET A 131 17.36 11.61 -0.69
C MET A 131 16.79 12.76 0.14
N ALA A 132 15.64 12.59 0.79
CA ALA A 132 15.06 13.60 1.68
C ALA A 132 16.03 14.00 2.81
N ARG A 133 16.78 13.05 3.38
CA ARG A 133 17.85 13.33 4.34
C ARG A 133 18.97 14.16 3.71
N ARG A 134 19.41 13.78 2.51
CA ARG A 134 20.50 14.50 1.81
C ARG A 134 20.11 15.94 1.53
N ASP A 135 18.90 16.17 1.04
CA ASP A 135 18.37 17.49 0.75
C ASP A 135 18.30 18.36 2.03
N ALA A 136 17.84 17.76 3.14
CA ALA A 136 17.80 18.44 4.43
C ALA A 136 19.19 18.81 4.95
N ASN A 137 20.16 17.91 4.86
CA ASN A 137 21.55 18.18 5.27
C ASN A 137 22.20 19.26 4.38
N GLU A 138 21.88 19.26 3.09
CA GLU A 138 22.33 20.31 2.16
C GLU A 138 21.71 21.68 2.53
N ALA A 139 20.44 21.73 2.92
CA ALA A 139 19.79 22.94 3.40
C ALA A 139 20.45 23.46 4.69
N ILE A 140 20.81 22.59 5.64
CA ILE A 140 21.56 22.97 6.86
C ILE A 140 22.93 23.54 6.49
N LYS A 141 23.67 22.91 5.57
CA LYS A 141 24.97 23.40 5.10
C LYS A 141 24.86 24.79 4.45
N LYS A 142 23.83 25.03 3.66
CA LYS A 142 23.57 26.36 3.07
C LYS A 142 23.29 27.42 4.15
N MET A 143 22.56 27.07 5.20
CA MET A 143 22.35 27.98 6.34
C MET A 143 23.62 28.25 7.13
N LYS A 144 24.50 27.26 7.30
CA LYS A 144 25.82 27.45 7.95
C LYS A 144 26.70 28.42 7.13
N ALA A 145 26.58 28.40 5.81
CA ALA A 145 27.35 29.26 4.90
C ALA A 145 26.73 30.64 4.68
N ASP A 146 25.56 30.94 5.26
CA ASP A 146 24.87 32.22 5.09
C ASP A 146 25.66 33.32 5.80
N LYS A 147 26.09 34.35 5.05
CA LYS A 147 26.88 35.46 5.57
C LYS A 147 26.07 36.44 6.45
N LYS A 148 24.73 36.45 6.35
CA LYS A 148 23.86 37.39 7.09
C LYS A 148 23.45 36.85 8.44
N ALA A 149 23.24 35.54 8.55
CA ALA A 149 22.82 34.86 9.78
C ALA A 149 23.40 33.42 9.79
N PRO A 150 24.71 33.28 10.02
CA PRO A 150 25.33 31.95 9.99
C PRO A 150 24.82 31.10 11.16
N LEU A 151 24.49 29.84 10.84
CA LEU A 151 24.13 28.87 11.84
C LEU A 151 25.38 28.44 12.62
N SER A 152 25.27 28.33 13.95
CA SER A 152 26.40 27.82 14.75
C SER A 152 26.73 26.38 14.40
N GLU A 153 27.98 25.99 14.63
CA GLU A 153 28.41 24.61 14.32
C GLU A 153 27.69 23.57 15.16
N ASP A 154 27.41 23.88 16.43
CA ASP A 154 26.70 22.98 17.33
C ASP A 154 25.23 22.81 16.96
N GLU A 155 24.56 23.89 16.53
CA GLU A 155 23.19 23.82 16.04
C GLU A 155 23.09 23.03 14.74
N ALA A 156 24.07 23.18 13.83
CA ALA A 156 24.12 22.42 12.60
C ALA A 156 24.30 20.91 12.89
N LYS A 157 25.25 20.54 13.75
CA LYS A 157 25.47 19.14 14.16
C LYS A 157 24.24 18.55 14.82
N LYS A 158 23.57 19.30 15.70
CA LYS A 158 22.33 18.84 16.35
C LYS A 158 21.21 18.64 15.33
N GLY A 159 21.06 19.55 14.37
CA GLY A 159 20.09 19.44 13.29
C GLY A 159 20.33 18.21 12.40
N GLU A 160 21.59 17.97 12.01
CA GLU A 160 21.96 16.79 11.23
C GLU A 160 21.71 15.48 12.00
N ALA A 161 22.04 15.45 13.31
CA ALA A 161 21.76 14.30 14.17
C ALA A 161 20.26 14.02 14.32
N ASP A 162 19.44 15.05 14.46
CA ASP A 162 17.99 14.93 14.53
C ASP A 162 17.41 14.37 13.21
N ILE A 163 17.88 14.87 12.07
CA ILE A 163 17.47 14.37 10.75
C ILE A 163 17.90 12.92 10.55
N GLN A 164 19.11 12.56 11.02
CA GLN A 164 19.57 11.16 10.96
C GLN A 164 18.65 10.24 11.78
N LYS A 165 18.27 10.64 12.98
CA LYS A 165 17.35 9.86 13.83
C LYS A 165 16.00 9.64 13.16
N VAL A 166 15.41 10.70 12.57
CA VAL A 166 14.16 10.59 11.82
C VAL A 166 14.33 9.64 10.63
N THR A 167 15.45 9.73 9.92
CA THR A 167 15.77 8.84 8.79
C THR A 167 15.81 7.37 9.21
N ASP A 168 16.49 7.07 10.31
CA ASP A 168 16.62 5.71 10.83
C ASP A 168 15.26 5.13 11.24
N ASP A 169 14.41 5.95 11.88
CA ASP A 169 13.07 5.55 12.24
C ASP A 169 12.19 5.29 11.00
N MET A 170 12.33 6.09 9.95
CA MET A 170 11.59 5.89 8.69
C MET A 170 12.08 4.66 7.93
N ILE A 171 13.38 4.38 7.91
CA ILE A 171 13.92 3.16 7.29
C ILE A 171 13.40 1.93 8.04
N LYS A 172 13.37 1.94 9.37
CA LYS A 172 12.78 0.85 10.16
C LYS A 172 11.32 0.60 9.80
N LYS A 173 10.52 1.67 9.61
CA LYS A 173 9.13 1.55 9.16
C LYS A 173 9.03 0.93 7.76
N VAL A 174 9.88 1.35 6.82
CA VAL A 174 9.94 0.77 5.47
C VAL A 174 10.24 -0.73 5.55
N ASP A 175 11.22 -1.13 6.37
CA ASP A 175 11.61 -2.52 6.54
C ASP A 175 10.49 -3.35 7.16
N GLN A 176 9.82 -2.84 8.20
CA GLN A 176 8.67 -3.51 8.83
C GLN A 176 7.53 -3.76 7.83
N ILE A 177 7.15 -2.74 7.07
CA ILE A 177 6.08 -2.84 6.07
C ILE A 177 6.45 -3.86 4.97
N ALA A 178 7.71 -3.84 4.51
CA ALA A 178 8.19 -4.77 3.50
C ALA A 178 8.24 -6.21 4.02
N ASP A 179 8.74 -6.44 5.24
CA ASP A 179 8.83 -7.76 5.87
C ASP A 179 7.44 -8.36 6.14
N GLU A 180 6.49 -7.55 6.61
CA GLU A 180 5.10 -7.98 6.79
C GLU A 180 4.47 -8.42 5.46
N LYS A 181 4.71 -7.65 4.39
CA LYS A 181 4.22 -8.00 3.06
C LYS A 181 4.89 -9.26 2.52
N GLU A 182 6.20 -9.42 2.68
CA GLU A 182 6.93 -10.62 2.26
C GLU A 182 6.43 -11.86 3.01
N LYS A 183 6.28 -11.79 4.32
CA LYS A 183 5.68 -12.85 5.12
C LYS A 183 4.27 -13.20 4.65
N SER A 184 3.45 -12.19 4.37
CA SER A 184 2.09 -12.38 3.84
C SER A 184 2.08 -13.13 2.51
N ILE A 185 3.08 -12.96 1.65
CA ILE A 185 3.22 -13.67 0.36
C ILE A 185 3.66 -15.11 0.57
N LEU A 186 4.55 -15.38 1.53
CA LEU A 186 5.16 -16.69 1.72
C LEU A 186 4.32 -17.65 2.58
N THR A 187 3.43 -17.14 3.44
CA THR A 187 2.66 -17.93 4.43
C THR A 187 1.28 -18.39 3.95
N ILE A 188 0.99 -18.36 2.65
CA ILE A 188 -0.33 -18.75 2.10
C ILE A 188 -0.30 -20.15 1.52
#